data_0c84f7c3d8e9233db5e4dc8b29387596
#
_entry.id   0c84f7c3d8e9233db5e4dc8b29387596
#
_cell.length_a   1.000
_cell.length_b   1.000
_cell.length_c   1.000
_cell.angle_alpha   90.00
_cell.angle_beta   90.00
_cell.angle_gamma   90.00
#
_symmetry.space_group_name_H-M   'P 1'
#
loop_
_entity.id
_entity.type
_entity.pdbx_description
1 polymer ?
#
loop_
_entity_poly.entity_id
_entity_poly.type
_entity_poly.pdbx_seq_one_letter_code
_entity_poly.pdbx_strand_id
1 'polypeptide(L)'
;MRRNVNFTRNTSSKCVTARIRRGNELHAENFSLVDYKTWAAAEKAANEWLKTLKPDLPPPIPVKNRMTKRNSSGIVGVQLKHSIRRGWHHYAWQAFWPQKPGGICWGVIKYGDDRAFVCAAIARRLESADRNIIEQEYHRIKGTAEYRAILKSKALVPP
;
A
#
# COMPACT_ATOMS: atom_id res chain seq x y z
N MET A 1 5.35 20.01 -5.81
CA MET A 1 5.50 18.85 -6.74
C MET A 1 6.57 17.90 -6.19
N ARG A 2 6.21 16.72 -5.68
CA ARG A 2 7.21 15.71 -5.27
C ARG A 2 7.79 15.09 -6.54
N ARG A 3 9.08 15.32 -6.79
CA ARG A 3 9.81 14.64 -7.87
C ARG A 3 9.81 13.14 -7.55
N ASN A 4 9.20 12.32 -8.40
CA ASN A 4 9.40 10.87 -8.38
C ASN A 4 10.84 10.59 -8.84
N VAL A 5 11.76 10.68 -7.91
CA VAL A 5 13.18 10.44 -8.18
C VAL A 5 13.40 8.94 -7.98
N ASN A 6 13.59 8.22 -9.09
CA ASN A 6 13.90 6.79 -9.08
C ASN A 6 15.39 6.50 -8.89
N PHE A 7 16.15 7.45 -8.32
CA PHE A 7 17.57 7.26 -8.01
C PHE A 7 17.93 7.83 -6.64
N THR A 8 19.03 7.33 -6.10
CA THR A 8 19.57 7.71 -4.78
C THR A 8 21.05 7.98 -4.91
N ARG A 9 21.53 9.08 -4.33
CA ARG A 9 22.98 9.32 -4.16
C ARG A 9 23.49 8.45 -3.04
N ASN A 10 24.55 7.71 -3.32
CA ASN A 10 25.31 6.97 -2.33
C ASN A 10 26.67 7.66 -2.15
N THR A 11 26.84 8.41 -1.07
CA THR A 11 28.05 9.20 -0.81
C THR A 11 29.24 8.33 -0.42
N SER A 12 29.01 7.20 0.25
CA SER A 12 30.09 6.29 0.66
C SER A 12 30.70 5.56 -0.54
N SER A 13 29.89 5.09 -1.48
CA SER A 13 30.37 4.44 -2.71
C SER A 13 30.58 5.42 -3.88
N LYS A 14 30.36 6.73 -3.65
CA LYS A 14 30.51 7.79 -4.65
C LYS A 14 29.80 7.46 -5.97
N CYS A 15 28.53 7.03 -5.90
CA CYS A 15 27.75 6.71 -7.08
C CYS A 15 26.28 7.16 -6.93
N VAL A 16 25.61 7.29 -8.07
CA VAL A 16 24.14 7.41 -8.16
C VAL A 16 23.59 6.05 -8.53
N THR A 17 22.72 5.48 -7.69
CA THR A 17 22.03 4.23 -7.99
C THR A 17 20.64 4.55 -8.52
N ALA A 18 20.35 4.22 -9.77
CA ALA A 18 19.02 4.26 -10.36
C ALA A 18 18.33 2.90 -10.18
N ARG A 19 17.01 2.92 -9.87
CA ARG A 19 16.24 1.71 -9.64
C ARG A 19 14.83 1.86 -10.19
N ILE A 20 14.34 0.81 -10.85
CA ILE A 20 12.94 0.70 -11.25
C ILE A 20 12.48 -0.73 -11.02
N ARG A 21 11.32 -0.87 -10.36
CA ARG A 21 10.71 -2.19 -10.16
C ARG A 21 9.43 -2.30 -10.98
N ARG A 22 9.28 -3.43 -11.66
CA ARG A 22 8.05 -3.80 -12.37
C ARG A 22 7.69 -5.24 -12.02
N GLY A 23 6.50 -5.42 -11.45
CA GLY A 23 6.14 -6.73 -10.90
C GLY A 23 7.16 -7.23 -9.86
N ASN A 24 7.73 -8.40 -10.12
CA ASN A 24 8.75 -9.00 -9.26
C ASN A 24 10.20 -8.65 -9.66
N GLU A 25 10.40 -8.02 -10.80
CA GLU A 25 11.71 -7.69 -11.33
C GLU A 25 12.19 -6.33 -10.82
N LEU A 26 13.45 -6.29 -10.41
CA LEU A 26 14.16 -5.08 -10.01
C LEU A 26 15.28 -4.83 -11.02
N HIS A 27 15.16 -3.75 -11.76
CA HIS A 27 16.23 -3.23 -12.61
C HIS A 27 16.97 -2.14 -11.82
N ALA A 28 18.28 -2.26 -11.70
CA ALA A 28 19.13 -1.30 -11.00
C ALA A 28 20.44 -1.12 -11.72
N GLU A 29 20.94 0.12 -11.76
CA GLU A 29 22.20 0.50 -12.38
C GLU A 29 22.91 1.53 -11.51
N ASN A 30 24.24 1.47 -11.48
CA ASN A 30 25.10 2.37 -10.72
C ASN A 30 25.92 3.27 -11.65
N PHE A 31 25.85 4.57 -11.41
CA PHE A 31 26.54 5.61 -12.16
C PHE A 31 27.63 6.20 -11.25
N SER A 32 28.87 5.75 -11.45
CA SER A 32 30.03 6.09 -10.62
C SER A 32 30.50 7.52 -10.88
N LEU A 33 30.91 8.24 -9.82
CA LEU A 33 31.59 9.53 -9.99
C LEU A 33 32.98 9.40 -10.61
N VAL A 34 33.56 8.21 -10.64
CA VAL A 34 34.81 7.96 -11.36
C VAL A 34 34.60 8.20 -12.87
N ASP A 35 33.46 7.73 -13.40
CA ASP A 35 33.14 7.83 -14.82
C ASP A 35 32.55 9.20 -15.18
N TYR A 36 31.61 9.69 -14.34
CA TYR A 36 30.82 10.90 -14.64
C TYR A 36 31.38 12.18 -14.02
N LYS A 37 32.42 12.12 -13.19
CA LYS A 37 33.16 13.24 -12.54
C LYS A 37 32.30 14.10 -11.60
N THR A 38 31.00 14.29 -11.85
CA THR A 38 30.12 15.13 -11.03
C THR A 38 28.79 14.42 -10.73
N TRP A 39 28.17 14.78 -9.59
CA TRP A 39 26.83 14.27 -9.22
C TRP A 39 25.77 14.61 -10.26
N ALA A 40 25.84 15.82 -10.84
CA ALA A 40 24.87 16.25 -11.85
C ALA A 40 24.96 15.43 -13.14
N ALA A 41 26.19 15.08 -13.58
CA ALA A 41 26.41 14.25 -14.75
C ALA A 41 25.93 12.81 -14.49
N ALA A 42 26.24 12.23 -13.33
CA ALA A 42 25.78 10.91 -12.95
C ALA A 42 24.23 10.82 -12.83
N GLU A 43 23.59 11.84 -12.27
CA GLU A 43 22.12 11.92 -12.19
C GLU A 43 21.48 12.08 -13.57
N LYS A 44 22.09 12.86 -14.47
CA LYS A 44 21.62 12.99 -15.85
C LYS A 44 21.67 11.64 -16.56
N ALA A 45 22.80 10.93 -16.49
CA ALA A 45 22.96 9.59 -17.05
C ALA A 45 21.95 8.59 -16.47
N ALA A 46 21.75 8.59 -15.14
CA ALA A 46 20.76 7.77 -14.46
C ALA A 46 19.33 8.05 -14.96
N ASN A 47 18.98 9.32 -15.19
CA ASN A 47 17.68 9.68 -15.75
C ASN A 47 17.52 9.22 -17.20
N GLU A 48 18.54 9.32 -18.01
CA GLU A 48 18.51 8.86 -19.40
C GLU A 48 18.37 7.35 -19.47
N TRP A 49 19.12 6.61 -18.68
CA TRP A 49 18.97 5.16 -18.56
C TRP A 49 17.55 4.76 -18.15
N LEU A 50 16.94 5.45 -17.18
CA LEU A 50 15.55 5.21 -16.79
C LEU A 50 14.56 5.51 -17.92
N LYS A 51 14.83 6.48 -18.79
CA LYS A 51 13.99 6.80 -19.94
C LYS A 51 14.10 5.73 -21.04
N THR A 52 15.27 5.20 -21.31
CA THR A 52 15.47 4.13 -22.29
C THR A 52 14.84 2.83 -21.82
N LEU A 53 14.91 2.52 -20.52
CA LEU A 53 14.39 1.29 -19.97
C LEU A 53 12.84 1.26 -19.85
N LYS A 54 12.20 2.40 -19.56
CA LYS A 54 10.76 2.48 -19.27
C LYS A 54 9.85 1.96 -20.39
N PRO A 55 10.10 2.22 -21.69
CA PRO A 55 9.23 1.73 -22.76
C PRO A 55 9.15 0.21 -22.86
N ASP A 56 10.24 -0.49 -22.51
CA ASP A 56 10.35 -1.94 -22.63
C ASP A 56 9.77 -2.68 -21.42
N LEU A 57 9.44 -1.94 -20.36
CA LEU A 57 8.92 -2.52 -19.13
C LEU A 57 7.39 -2.50 -19.10
N PRO A 58 6.76 -3.54 -18.51
CA PRO A 58 5.32 -3.54 -18.32
C PRO A 58 4.87 -2.33 -17.47
N PRO A 59 3.64 -1.85 -17.66
CA PRO A 59 3.13 -0.71 -16.91
C PRO A 59 3.21 -0.97 -15.40
N PRO A 60 3.43 0.07 -14.57
CA PRO A 60 3.47 -0.08 -13.14
C PRO A 60 2.12 -0.58 -12.64
N ILE A 61 2.13 -1.60 -11.78
CA ILE A 61 0.92 -2.04 -11.09
C ILE A 61 0.44 -0.88 -10.21
N PRO A 62 -0.79 -0.38 -10.40
CA PRO A 62 -1.33 0.69 -9.58
C PRO A 62 -1.24 0.31 -8.09
N VAL A 63 -0.78 1.23 -7.24
CA VAL A 63 -0.71 1.01 -5.78
C VAL A 63 -2.07 0.62 -5.21
N LYS A 64 -3.14 1.12 -5.79
CA LYS A 64 -4.54 0.83 -5.45
C LYS A 64 -4.86 -0.67 -5.44
N ASN A 65 -4.27 -1.44 -6.36
CA ASN A 65 -4.59 -2.85 -6.55
C ASN A 65 -3.42 -3.78 -6.18
N ARG A 66 -2.36 -3.25 -5.57
CA ARG A 66 -1.18 -4.03 -5.28
C ARG A 66 -1.30 -4.74 -3.94
N MET A 67 -1.49 -6.06 -3.99
CA MET A 67 -1.27 -6.92 -2.82
C MET A 67 0.23 -6.95 -2.50
N THR A 68 0.63 -6.54 -1.31
CA THR A 68 2.02 -6.63 -0.85
C THR A 68 2.15 -7.76 0.17
N LYS A 69 3.38 -8.28 0.38
CA LYS A 69 3.66 -9.28 1.43
C LYS A 69 3.28 -8.80 2.85
N ARG A 70 3.15 -7.48 3.05
CA ARG A 70 2.71 -6.87 4.31
C ARG A 70 1.19 -6.85 4.48
N ASN A 71 0.45 -7.08 3.40
CA ASN A 71 -1.00 -7.18 3.49
C ASN A 71 -1.37 -8.57 3.96
N SER A 72 -1.63 -8.68 5.23
CA SER A 72 -2.03 -9.91 5.90
C SER A 72 -3.55 -10.06 6.04
N SER A 73 -4.32 -9.07 5.60
CA SER A 73 -5.78 -9.09 5.72
C SER A 73 -6.50 -9.84 4.60
N GLY A 74 -5.83 -10.08 3.46
CA GLY A 74 -6.44 -10.64 2.25
C GLY A 74 -7.12 -9.60 1.35
N ILE A 75 -7.29 -8.34 1.79
CA ILE A 75 -7.89 -7.26 1.00
C ILE A 75 -6.92 -6.09 0.90
N VAL A 76 -6.65 -5.62 -0.32
CA VAL A 76 -5.78 -4.44 -0.55
C VAL A 76 -6.37 -3.20 0.09
N GLY A 77 -5.56 -2.51 0.92
CA GLY A 77 -5.99 -1.30 1.62
C GLY A 77 -6.83 -1.54 2.87
N VAL A 78 -6.91 -2.80 3.33
CA VAL A 78 -7.44 -3.15 4.66
C VAL A 78 -6.32 -3.77 5.48
N GLN A 79 -6.23 -3.41 6.75
CA GLN A 79 -5.25 -3.98 7.69
C GLN A 79 -5.82 -4.11 9.09
N LEU A 80 -5.33 -5.10 9.84
CA LEU A 80 -5.55 -5.19 11.27
C LEU A 80 -4.54 -4.26 11.98
N LYS A 81 -5.05 -3.26 12.66
CA LYS A 81 -4.26 -2.34 13.48
C LYS A 81 -4.29 -2.78 14.92
N HIS A 82 -3.12 -2.87 15.52
CA HIS A 82 -2.94 -3.10 16.95
C HIS A 82 -2.37 -1.85 17.61
N SER A 83 -2.87 -1.49 18.77
CA SER A 83 -2.33 -0.43 19.62
C SER A 83 -2.50 -0.78 21.10
N ILE A 84 -1.58 -0.30 21.94
CA ILE A 84 -1.68 -0.45 23.39
C ILE A 84 -2.02 0.92 23.96
N ARG A 85 -3.08 1.00 24.78
CA ARG A 85 -3.49 2.21 25.46
C ARG A 85 -3.74 1.89 26.93
N ARG A 86 -3.03 2.56 27.83
CA ARG A 86 -3.12 2.34 29.29
C ARG A 86 -2.97 0.85 29.68
N GLY A 87 -2.05 0.14 29.03
CA GLY A 87 -1.81 -1.28 29.27
C GLY A 87 -2.79 -2.25 28.59
N TRP A 88 -3.84 -1.76 27.94
CA TRP A 88 -4.82 -2.59 27.24
C TRP A 88 -4.54 -2.70 25.75
N HIS A 89 -4.68 -3.89 25.20
CA HIS A 89 -4.53 -4.18 23.78
C HIS A 89 -5.83 -3.81 23.04
N HIS A 90 -5.70 -2.96 22.02
CA HIS A 90 -6.81 -2.55 21.17
C HIS A 90 -6.56 -3.01 19.74
N TYR A 91 -7.50 -3.76 19.18
CA TYR A 91 -7.50 -4.20 17.81
C TYR A 91 -8.60 -3.48 17.04
N ALA A 92 -8.28 -3.08 15.80
CA ALA A 92 -9.23 -2.44 14.91
C ALA A 92 -8.92 -2.79 13.45
N TRP A 93 -9.94 -3.05 12.67
CA TRP A 93 -9.79 -3.12 11.23
C TRP A 93 -9.79 -1.72 10.63
N GLN A 94 -8.77 -1.41 9.85
CA GLN A 94 -8.57 -0.11 9.23
C GLN A 94 -8.63 -0.25 7.71
N ALA A 95 -9.42 0.62 7.06
CA ALA A 95 -9.41 0.80 5.63
C ALA A 95 -8.69 2.10 5.27
N PHE A 96 -7.88 2.08 4.21
CA PHE A 96 -7.18 3.26 3.69
C PHE A 96 -7.08 3.19 2.16
N TRP A 97 -7.01 4.37 1.53
CA TRP A 97 -6.85 4.55 0.09
C TRP A 97 -6.06 5.83 -0.20
N PRO A 98 -5.60 6.08 -1.44
CA PRO A 98 -4.68 7.18 -1.75
C PRO A 98 -5.14 8.55 -1.27
N GLN A 99 -6.44 8.85 -1.37
CA GLN A 99 -7.03 10.13 -0.96
C GLN A 99 -7.25 10.22 0.56
N LYS A 100 -7.17 9.10 1.28
CA LYS A 100 -7.28 9.04 2.74
C LYS A 100 -6.22 8.13 3.36
N PRO A 101 -4.97 8.58 3.42
CA PRO A 101 -3.85 7.76 3.91
C PRO A 101 -3.97 7.41 5.40
N GLY A 102 -4.63 8.24 6.21
CA GLY A 102 -4.94 7.95 7.60
C GLY A 102 -6.06 6.93 7.79
N GLY A 103 -6.82 6.66 6.74
CA GLY A 103 -7.89 5.67 6.73
C GLY A 103 -9.02 5.94 7.71
N ILE A 104 -9.85 4.91 7.90
CA ILE A 104 -10.95 4.85 8.88
C ILE A 104 -10.90 3.49 9.59
N CYS A 105 -11.22 3.45 10.88
CA CYS A 105 -11.07 2.26 11.72
C CYS A 105 -12.40 1.82 12.32
N TRP A 106 -12.56 0.49 12.47
CA TRP A 106 -13.62 -0.16 13.24
C TRP A 106 -12.98 -1.01 14.34
N GLY A 107 -13.22 -0.64 15.60
CA GLY A 107 -12.69 -1.35 16.76
C GLY A 107 -13.36 -2.72 16.93
N VAL A 108 -12.54 -3.76 17.11
CA VAL A 108 -13.01 -5.15 17.28
C VAL A 108 -13.87 -5.29 18.52
N ILE A 109 -13.51 -4.66 19.63
CA ILE A 109 -14.29 -4.70 20.88
C ILE A 109 -15.70 -4.13 20.68
N LYS A 110 -15.82 -3.03 19.91
CA LYS A 110 -17.11 -2.33 19.72
C LYS A 110 -18.03 -3.03 18.72
N TYR A 111 -17.47 -3.56 17.64
CA TYR A 111 -18.26 -4.04 16.49
C TYR A 111 -18.24 -5.57 16.33
N GLY A 112 -17.39 -6.27 17.07
CA GLY A 112 -17.03 -7.64 16.78
C GLY A 112 -16.08 -7.74 15.59
N ASP A 113 -15.29 -8.80 15.51
CA ASP A 113 -14.21 -8.94 14.54
C ASP A 113 -14.72 -8.99 13.09
N ASP A 114 -15.73 -9.83 12.82
CA ASP A 114 -16.26 -10.02 11.47
C ASP A 114 -16.94 -8.76 10.93
N ARG A 115 -17.77 -8.09 11.75
CA ARG A 115 -18.42 -6.85 11.35
C ARG A 115 -17.40 -5.74 11.12
N ALA A 116 -16.41 -5.61 12.00
CA ALA A 116 -15.36 -4.62 11.88
C ALA A 116 -14.55 -4.82 10.58
N PHE A 117 -14.21 -6.08 10.24
CA PHE A 117 -13.52 -6.42 9.00
C PHE A 117 -14.37 -6.11 7.76
N VAL A 118 -15.65 -6.54 7.75
CA VAL A 118 -16.56 -6.30 6.61
C VAL A 118 -16.79 -4.80 6.40
N CYS A 119 -17.00 -4.02 7.47
CA CYS A 119 -17.12 -2.56 7.37
C CYS A 119 -15.86 -1.91 6.79
N ALA A 120 -14.66 -2.38 7.18
CA ALA A 120 -13.42 -1.90 6.61
C ALA A 120 -13.29 -2.28 5.12
N ALA A 121 -13.70 -3.49 4.73
CA ALA A 121 -13.73 -3.92 3.34
C ALA A 121 -14.68 -3.07 2.48
N ILE A 122 -15.88 -2.78 2.98
CA ILE A 122 -16.87 -1.91 2.34
C ILE A 122 -16.29 -0.51 2.16
N ALA A 123 -15.75 0.09 3.23
CA ALA A 123 -15.15 1.43 3.18
C ALA A 123 -14.04 1.52 2.14
N ARG A 124 -13.20 0.48 2.04
CA ARG A 124 -12.14 0.41 1.04
C ARG A 124 -12.69 0.29 -0.38
N ARG A 125 -13.73 -0.51 -0.58
CA ARG A 125 -14.38 -0.69 -1.88
C ARG A 125 -15.04 0.60 -2.37
N LEU A 126 -15.76 1.28 -1.48
CA LEU A 126 -16.46 2.53 -1.79
C LEU A 126 -15.55 3.76 -1.76
N GLU A 127 -14.32 3.62 -1.24
CA GLU A 127 -13.39 4.72 -0.94
C GLU A 127 -14.08 5.84 -0.14
N SER A 128 -15.00 5.47 0.74
CA SER A 128 -15.81 6.38 1.56
C SER A 128 -15.45 6.27 3.04
N ALA A 129 -15.39 7.44 3.70
CA ALA A 129 -15.27 7.54 5.16
C ALA A 129 -16.62 7.82 5.84
N ASP A 130 -17.70 7.90 5.09
CA ASP A 130 -19.04 8.10 5.63
C ASP A 130 -19.55 6.81 6.28
N ARG A 131 -19.69 6.86 7.61
CA ARG A 131 -20.14 5.71 8.40
C ARG A 131 -21.56 5.30 8.10
N ASN A 132 -22.44 6.24 7.75
CA ASN A 132 -23.83 5.93 7.47
C ASN A 132 -23.97 5.13 6.17
N ILE A 133 -23.24 5.55 5.13
CA ILE A 133 -23.20 4.82 3.85
C ILE A 133 -22.63 3.41 4.06
N ILE A 134 -21.56 3.28 4.84
CA ILE A 134 -20.93 1.99 5.09
C ILE A 134 -21.85 1.08 5.89
N GLU A 135 -22.58 1.62 6.87
CA GLU A 135 -23.51 0.87 7.70
C GLU A 135 -24.73 0.39 6.90
N GLN A 136 -25.28 1.25 6.04
CA GLN A 136 -26.37 0.89 5.12
C GLN A 136 -25.93 -0.26 4.20
N GLU A 137 -24.74 -0.15 3.63
CA GLU A 137 -24.19 -1.17 2.76
C GLU A 137 -23.89 -2.49 3.51
N TYR A 138 -23.39 -2.39 4.75
CA TYR A 138 -23.22 -3.56 5.61
C TYR A 138 -24.56 -4.29 5.82
N HIS A 139 -25.64 -3.56 6.14
CA HIS A 139 -26.97 -4.15 6.33
C HIS A 139 -27.52 -4.77 5.05
N ARG A 140 -27.26 -4.15 3.89
CA ARG A 140 -27.65 -4.66 2.58
C ARG A 140 -27.04 -6.03 2.29
N ILE A 141 -25.72 -6.19 2.56
CA ILE A 141 -25.00 -7.42 2.21
C ILE A 141 -25.00 -8.48 3.31
N LYS A 142 -25.35 -8.12 4.55
CA LYS A 142 -25.31 -9.04 5.71
C LYS A 142 -26.08 -10.33 5.40
N GLY A 143 -25.40 -11.48 5.59
CA GLY A 143 -25.98 -12.81 5.35
C GLY A 143 -26.00 -13.26 3.89
N THR A 144 -25.62 -12.41 2.93
CA THR A 144 -25.59 -12.75 1.50
C THR A 144 -24.30 -13.53 1.13
N ALA A 145 -24.25 -14.01 -0.12
CA ALA A 145 -23.05 -14.63 -0.67
C ALA A 145 -21.86 -13.65 -0.70
N GLU A 146 -22.11 -12.36 -0.95
CA GLU A 146 -21.10 -11.29 -0.95
C GLU A 146 -20.47 -11.12 0.44
N TYR A 147 -21.27 -11.09 1.49
CA TYR A 147 -20.80 -11.04 2.88
C TYR A 147 -19.85 -12.22 3.19
N ARG A 148 -20.30 -13.44 2.82
CA ARG A 148 -19.50 -14.66 3.03
C ARG A 148 -18.20 -14.65 2.24
N ALA A 149 -18.21 -14.12 1.01
CA ALA A 149 -17.00 -13.98 0.18
C ALA A 149 -16.00 -13.01 0.80
N ILE A 150 -16.45 -11.87 1.36
CA ILE A 150 -15.60 -10.94 2.08
C ILE A 150 -14.99 -11.63 3.30
N LEU A 151 -15.77 -12.32 4.12
CA LEU A 151 -15.24 -13.05 5.29
C LEU A 151 -14.24 -14.14 4.90
N LYS A 152 -14.49 -14.88 3.81
CA LYS A 152 -13.57 -15.90 3.31
C LYS A 152 -12.21 -15.32 2.90
N SER A 153 -12.15 -14.06 2.48
CA SER A 153 -10.90 -13.38 2.15
C SER A 153 -10.08 -12.96 3.37
N LYS A 154 -10.66 -13.00 4.58
CA LYS A 154 -10.00 -12.61 5.83
C LYS A 154 -8.88 -13.60 6.19
N ALA A 155 -7.64 -13.14 6.07
CA ALA A 155 -6.46 -13.97 6.31
C ALA A 155 -5.95 -13.92 7.75
N LEU A 156 -6.46 -13.00 8.58
CA LEU A 156 -6.08 -12.82 9.99
C LEU A 156 -7.30 -12.83 10.90
N VAL A 157 -7.08 -13.37 12.11
CA VAL A 157 -8.00 -13.25 13.23
C VAL A 157 -7.25 -12.54 14.35
N PRO A 158 -7.81 -11.48 14.97
CA PRO A 158 -7.20 -10.87 16.14
C PRO A 158 -7.19 -11.88 17.30
N PRO A 159 -6.13 -11.87 18.13
CA PRO A 159 -6.04 -12.73 19.30
C PRO A 159 -7.07 -12.38 20.36
#